data_e21a4ee8952b8d863e85ae8437b34cea
#
_entry.id   e21a4ee8952b8d863e85ae8437b34cea
#
_cell.length_a   1.000
_cell.length_b   1.000
_cell.length_c   1.000
_cell.angle_alpha   90.00
_cell.angle_beta   90.00
_cell.angle_gamma   90.00
#
_symmetry.space_group_name_H-M   'P 1'
#
loop_
_entity.id
_entity.type
_entity.pdbx_description
1 polymer ?
#
loop_
_entity_poly.entity_id
_entity_poly.type
_entity_poly.pdbx_seq_one_letter_code
_entity_poly.pdbx_strand_id
1 'polypeptide(L)'
;MHWKYKTKPDPTSHFGFVYIITNKKTSKCYIGCKQYFYTRKRKKVESNWKVYTGSSKHLNEDIKKHGKRNFKFEIIGEYKNKRSLKYYECYYQMINHVLTKKLEGTDEQAYYNNYVGGKFYRPVQEPPDD
;
A
#
# COMPACT_ATOMS: atom_id res chain seq x y z
N MET A 1 -15.32 -3.44 5.31
CA MET A 1 -13.98 -3.33 4.68
C MET A 1 -12.92 -4.03 5.52
N HIS A 2 -11.81 -4.43 4.91
CA HIS A 2 -10.76 -5.19 5.62
C HIS A 2 -9.62 -4.34 6.19
N TRP A 3 -9.62 -3.03 5.96
CA TRP A 3 -8.50 -2.16 6.36
C TRP A 3 -8.53 -1.84 7.84
N LYS A 4 -7.38 -2.03 8.51
CA LYS A 4 -7.12 -1.54 9.87
C LYS A 4 -6.46 -0.18 9.77
N TYR A 5 -6.70 0.70 10.75
CA TYR A 5 -6.23 2.07 10.71
C TYR A 5 -6.12 2.65 12.12
N LYS A 6 -5.26 3.66 12.26
CA LYS A 6 -5.17 4.46 13.48
C LYS A 6 -6.20 5.59 13.45
N THR A 7 -6.33 6.23 12.29
CA THR A 7 -7.30 7.29 12.04
C THR A 7 -8.27 6.81 10.98
N LYS A 8 -9.56 6.96 11.22
CA LYS A 8 -10.59 6.54 10.27
C LYS A 8 -10.33 7.14 8.88
N PRO A 9 -10.36 6.32 7.82
CA PRO A 9 -10.17 6.83 6.47
C PRO A 9 -11.19 7.91 6.10
N ASP A 10 -10.70 8.98 5.48
CA ASP A 10 -11.53 10.09 5.04
C ASP A 10 -11.34 10.35 3.55
N PRO A 11 -12.09 9.64 2.70
CA PRO A 11 -12.01 9.79 1.24
C PRO A 11 -12.42 11.17 0.72
N THR A 12 -13.17 11.95 1.51
CA THR A 12 -13.61 13.27 1.08
C THR A 12 -12.50 14.32 1.19
N SER A 13 -11.52 14.09 2.07
CA SER A 13 -10.42 15.02 2.33
C SER A 13 -9.08 14.55 1.77
N HIS A 14 -9.01 13.33 1.24
CA HIS A 14 -7.76 12.73 0.79
C HIS A 14 -7.89 12.10 -0.60
N PHE A 15 -6.79 12.13 -1.34
CA PHE A 15 -6.71 11.51 -2.66
C PHE A 15 -6.61 9.99 -2.57
N GLY A 16 -5.84 9.50 -1.61
CA GLY A 16 -5.60 8.07 -1.44
C GLY A 16 -4.76 7.77 -0.21
N PHE A 17 -4.35 6.51 -0.09
CA PHE A 17 -3.60 6.05 1.06
C PHE A 17 -2.46 5.10 0.66
N VAL A 18 -1.44 5.08 1.50
CA VAL A 18 -0.37 4.07 1.44
C VAL A 18 -0.74 2.97 2.44
N TYR A 19 -0.51 1.73 2.06
CA TYR A 19 -0.89 0.58 2.88
C TYR A 19 0.24 -0.44 2.94
N ILE A 20 0.16 -1.30 3.96
CA ILE A 20 0.98 -2.51 4.06
C ILE A 20 0.05 -3.71 4.23
N ILE A 21 0.32 -4.76 3.48
CA ILE A 21 -0.39 -6.05 3.60
C ILE A 21 0.63 -7.07 4.09
N THR A 22 0.29 -7.78 5.17
CA THR A 22 1.18 -8.76 5.80
C THR A 22 0.57 -10.15 5.74
N ASN A 23 1.33 -11.10 5.21
CA ASN A 23 0.98 -12.52 5.31
C ASN A 23 1.37 -13.02 6.70
N LYS A 24 0.37 -13.30 7.53
CA LYS A 24 0.60 -13.71 8.93
C LYS A 24 1.27 -15.09 9.05
N LYS A 25 1.21 -15.91 8.02
CA LYS A 25 1.84 -17.23 8.02
C LYS A 25 3.34 -17.18 7.71
N THR A 26 3.77 -16.25 6.85
CA THR A 26 5.15 -16.18 6.38
C THR A 26 5.88 -14.93 6.85
N SER A 27 5.16 -13.93 7.35
CA SER A 27 5.65 -12.58 7.67
C SER A 27 6.00 -11.74 6.45
N LYS A 28 5.73 -12.24 5.24
CA LYS A 28 6.00 -11.52 4.01
C LYS A 28 5.01 -10.38 3.82
N CYS A 29 5.51 -9.23 3.36
CA CYS A 29 4.71 -8.01 3.26
C CYS A 29 4.67 -7.43 1.85
N TYR A 30 3.74 -6.52 1.62
CA TYR A 30 3.65 -5.73 0.41
C TYR A 30 3.27 -4.30 0.77
N ILE A 31 4.02 -3.32 0.27
CA ILE A 31 3.71 -1.89 0.46
C ILE A 31 3.27 -1.31 -0.89
N GLY A 32 2.10 -0.69 -0.91
CA GLY A 32 1.55 -0.07 -2.10
C GLY A 32 0.68 1.12 -1.75
N CYS A 33 0.04 1.67 -2.76
CA CYS A 33 -0.92 2.76 -2.56
C CYS A 33 -2.20 2.51 -3.35
N LYS A 34 -3.26 3.21 -2.93
CA LYS A 34 -4.55 3.13 -3.61
C LYS A 34 -5.24 4.48 -3.51
N GLN A 35 -5.79 4.95 -4.62
CA GLN A 35 -6.61 6.15 -4.59
C GLN A 35 -8.06 5.81 -4.29
N TYR A 36 -8.75 6.74 -3.64
CA TYR A 36 -10.14 6.54 -3.26
C TYR A 36 -11.10 6.66 -4.44
N PHE A 37 -10.79 7.59 -5.35
CA PHE A 37 -11.62 7.85 -6.52
C PHE A 37 -10.76 7.92 -7.78
N TYR A 38 -11.38 7.71 -8.92
CA TYR A 38 -10.76 7.95 -10.21
C TYR A 38 -11.76 8.63 -11.15
N THR A 39 -11.27 9.22 -12.24
CA THR A 39 -12.13 9.88 -13.21
C THR A 39 -12.39 8.93 -14.37
N ARG A 40 -13.65 8.69 -14.66
CA ARG A 40 -14.09 7.90 -15.80
C ARG A 40 -15.17 8.67 -16.57
N LYS A 41 -14.91 8.94 -17.86
CA LYS A 41 -15.84 9.72 -18.68
C LYS A 41 -16.23 11.05 -18.02
N ARG A 42 -15.23 11.77 -17.48
CA ARG A 42 -15.40 13.06 -16.78
C ARG A 42 -16.18 12.98 -15.46
N LYS A 43 -16.46 11.77 -14.98
CA LYS A 43 -17.15 11.58 -13.69
C LYS A 43 -16.21 11.01 -12.65
N LYS A 44 -16.37 11.46 -11.42
CA LYS A 44 -15.64 10.94 -10.26
C LYS A 44 -16.30 9.64 -9.83
N VAL A 45 -15.54 8.55 -9.84
CA VAL A 45 -16.05 7.22 -9.52
C VAL A 45 -15.25 6.67 -8.34
N GLU A 46 -15.94 6.14 -7.33
CA GLU A 46 -15.28 5.50 -6.19
C GLU A 46 -14.56 4.23 -6.67
N SER A 47 -13.31 4.06 -6.22
CA SER A 47 -12.54 2.87 -6.51
C SER A 47 -12.97 1.70 -5.61
N ASN A 48 -12.41 0.52 -5.85
CA ASN A 48 -12.65 -0.65 -5.01
C ASN A 48 -11.75 -0.68 -3.77
N TRP A 49 -11.37 0.49 -3.25
CA TRP A 49 -10.37 0.57 -2.17
C TRP A 49 -10.72 -0.22 -0.92
N LYS A 50 -12.02 -0.34 -0.58
CA LYS A 50 -12.46 -1.04 0.64
C LYS A 50 -12.09 -2.52 0.67
N VAL A 51 -11.97 -3.13 -0.51
CA VAL A 51 -11.67 -4.56 -0.67
C VAL A 51 -10.40 -4.83 -1.47
N TYR A 52 -9.65 -3.78 -1.76
CA TYR A 52 -8.44 -3.87 -2.58
C TYR A 52 -7.35 -4.69 -1.90
N THR A 53 -6.73 -5.59 -2.65
CA THR A 53 -5.71 -6.51 -2.14
C THR A 53 -4.34 -6.33 -2.81
N GLY A 54 -4.10 -5.16 -3.39
CA GLY A 54 -2.84 -4.85 -4.05
C GLY A 54 -2.78 -5.34 -5.49
N SER A 55 -1.73 -4.94 -6.19
CA SER A 55 -1.52 -5.26 -7.61
C SER A 55 -0.50 -6.37 -7.84
N SER A 56 0.11 -6.90 -6.80
CA SER A 56 1.09 -7.99 -6.92
C SER A 56 0.40 -9.31 -7.22
N LYS A 57 0.79 -9.92 -8.32
CA LYS A 57 0.28 -11.24 -8.70
C LYS A 57 0.59 -12.28 -7.63
N HIS A 58 1.85 -12.31 -7.16
CA HIS A 58 2.29 -13.29 -6.16
C HIS A 58 1.55 -13.11 -4.83
N LEU A 59 1.37 -11.86 -4.38
CA LEU A 59 0.58 -11.57 -3.18
C LEU A 59 -0.85 -12.11 -3.32
N ASN A 60 -1.51 -11.82 -4.44
CA ASN A 60 -2.89 -12.25 -4.65
C ASN A 60 -3.03 -13.76 -4.79
N GLU A 61 -2.04 -14.44 -5.36
CA GLU A 61 -1.98 -15.90 -5.37
C GLU A 61 -1.91 -16.47 -3.96
N ASP A 62 -1.08 -15.88 -3.10
CA ASP A 62 -0.95 -16.30 -1.70
C ASP A 62 -2.20 -16.01 -0.90
N ILE A 63 -2.89 -14.89 -1.15
CA ILE A 63 -4.17 -14.58 -0.51
C ILE A 63 -5.19 -15.67 -0.87
N LYS A 64 -5.24 -16.08 -2.12
CA LYS A 64 -6.13 -17.13 -2.58
C LYS A 64 -5.77 -18.49 -1.96
N LYS A 65 -4.47 -18.79 -1.86
CA LYS A 65 -3.96 -20.06 -1.33
C LYS A 65 -4.17 -20.19 0.17
N HIS A 66 -3.85 -19.13 0.93
CA HIS A 66 -3.86 -19.19 2.40
C HIS A 66 -5.14 -18.66 3.04
N GLY A 67 -5.97 -17.96 2.28
CA GLY A 67 -7.19 -17.32 2.76
C GLY A 67 -6.93 -15.91 3.28
N LYS A 68 -7.86 -15.02 2.96
CA LYS A 68 -7.77 -13.59 3.29
C LYS A 68 -7.63 -13.33 4.80
N ARG A 69 -8.23 -14.18 5.65
CA ARG A 69 -8.13 -14.05 7.12
C ARG A 69 -6.72 -14.21 7.66
N ASN A 70 -5.82 -14.82 6.87
CA ASN A 70 -4.42 -14.98 7.25
C ASN A 70 -3.55 -13.79 6.83
N PHE A 71 -4.18 -12.72 6.36
CA PHE A 71 -3.51 -11.49 5.95
C PHE A 71 -4.01 -10.33 6.78
N LYS A 72 -3.10 -9.39 7.06
CA LYS A 72 -3.40 -8.16 7.77
C LYS A 72 -3.29 -7.00 6.78
N PHE A 73 -4.34 -6.20 6.70
CA PHE A 73 -4.42 -5.06 5.77
C PHE A 73 -4.41 -3.78 6.60
N GLU A 74 -3.37 -2.96 6.44
CA GLU A 74 -3.21 -1.76 7.26
C GLU A 74 -2.99 -0.52 6.41
N ILE A 75 -3.74 0.54 6.73
CA ILE A 75 -3.51 1.87 6.17
C ILE A 75 -2.43 2.52 7.02
N ILE A 76 -1.33 2.98 6.40
CA ILE A 76 -0.24 3.61 7.12
C ILE A 76 -0.19 5.13 6.93
N GLY A 77 -0.91 5.67 5.96
CA GLY A 77 -1.02 7.11 5.81
C GLY A 77 -1.97 7.50 4.69
N GLU A 78 -2.66 8.62 4.87
CA GLU A 78 -3.53 9.21 3.84
C GLU A 78 -2.91 10.49 3.30
N TYR A 79 -3.08 10.76 2.01
CA TYR A 79 -2.43 11.89 1.34
C TYR A 79 -3.42 12.64 0.47
N LYS A 80 -3.27 13.98 0.44
CA LYS A 80 -4.27 14.88 -0.17
C LYS A 80 -4.23 14.96 -1.68
N ASN A 81 -3.11 14.56 -2.29
CA ASN A 81 -2.96 14.64 -3.73
C ASN A 81 -2.08 13.48 -4.26
N LYS A 82 -2.14 13.30 -5.58
CA LYS A 82 -1.42 12.22 -6.24
C LYS A 82 0.10 12.31 -6.06
N ARG A 83 0.65 13.53 -6.13
CA ARG A 83 2.09 13.77 -5.98
C ARG A 83 2.58 13.29 -4.62
N SER A 84 1.89 13.69 -3.56
CA SER A 84 2.25 13.29 -2.19
C SER A 84 2.06 11.78 -1.98
N LEU A 85 0.95 11.24 -2.49
CA LEU A 85 0.67 9.81 -2.38
C LEU A 85 1.81 8.98 -3.01
N LYS A 86 2.23 9.31 -4.22
CA LYS A 86 3.28 8.58 -4.93
C LYS A 86 4.64 8.75 -4.26
N TYR A 87 4.94 9.95 -3.75
CA TYR A 87 6.17 10.19 -3.02
C TYR A 87 6.25 9.33 -1.75
N TYR A 88 5.18 9.31 -0.94
CA TYR A 88 5.20 8.57 0.31
C TYR A 88 5.07 7.07 0.11
N GLU A 89 4.43 6.61 -0.95
CA GLU A 89 4.52 5.20 -1.34
C GLU A 89 5.98 4.79 -1.52
N CYS A 90 6.72 5.55 -2.31
CA CYS A 90 8.15 5.31 -2.54
C CYS A 90 8.95 5.45 -1.26
N TYR A 91 8.67 6.46 -0.45
CA TYR A 91 9.31 6.68 0.83
C TYR A 91 9.22 5.44 1.73
N TYR A 92 8.01 4.92 1.93
CA TYR A 92 7.83 3.72 2.76
C TYR A 92 8.49 2.49 2.16
N GLN A 93 8.44 2.35 0.84
CA GLN A 93 9.10 1.24 0.17
C GLN A 93 10.62 1.29 0.35
N MET A 94 11.20 2.45 0.22
CA MET A 94 12.66 2.62 0.34
C MET A 94 13.16 2.46 1.77
N ILE A 95 12.50 3.07 2.75
CA ILE A 95 12.96 2.95 4.14
C ILE A 95 12.78 1.54 4.71
N ASN A 96 11.88 0.75 4.12
CA ASN A 96 11.67 -0.64 4.51
C ASN A 96 12.48 -1.62 3.66
N HIS A 97 13.29 -1.12 2.73
CA HIS A 97 14.16 -1.95 1.88
C HIS A 97 13.40 -3.07 1.18
N VAL A 98 12.25 -2.74 0.57
CA VAL A 98 11.32 -3.76 0.03
C VAL A 98 11.92 -4.64 -1.06
N LEU A 99 12.96 -4.17 -1.77
CA LEU A 99 13.59 -4.94 -2.85
C LEU A 99 14.74 -5.82 -2.36
N THR A 100 15.28 -5.57 -1.17
CA THR A 100 16.53 -6.23 -0.72
C THR A 100 16.40 -6.96 0.61
N LYS A 101 15.43 -6.58 1.44
CA LYS A 101 15.28 -7.22 2.75
C LYS A 101 14.89 -8.68 2.60
N LYS A 102 15.51 -9.54 3.40
CA LYS A 102 15.21 -10.96 3.47
C LYS A 102 14.45 -11.29 4.74
N LEU A 103 13.65 -12.34 4.71
CA LEU A 103 13.05 -12.90 5.91
C LEU A 103 14.19 -13.44 6.79
N GLU A 104 14.10 -13.19 8.09
CA GLU A 104 15.15 -13.54 9.05
C GLU A 104 15.55 -15.01 8.92
N GLY A 105 16.85 -15.23 8.79
CA GLY A 105 17.42 -16.57 8.68
C GLY A 105 17.21 -17.26 7.34
N THR A 106 16.76 -16.56 6.31
CA THR A 106 16.51 -17.14 4.98
C THR A 106 17.04 -16.25 3.87
N ASP A 107 17.06 -16.78 2.65
CA ASP A 107 17.33 -16.03 1.42
C ASP A 107 16.06 -15.55 0.75
N GLU A 108 14.89 -15.79 1.34
CA GLU A 108 13.62 -15.37 0.77
C GLU A 108 13.38 -13.88 0.93
N GLN A 109 12.82 -13.25 -0.10
CA GLN A 109 12.43 -11.85 -0.06
C GLN A 109 11.40 -11.62 1.05
N ALA A 110 11.61 -10.58 1.86
CA ALA A 110 10.67 -10.23 2.92
C ALA A 110 9.42 -9.52 2.38
N TYR A 111 9.47 -9.07 1.12
CA TYR A 111 8.39 -8.32 0.49
C TYR A 111 8.01 -8.93 -0.86
N TYR A 112 6.73 -8.82 -1.19
CA TYR A 112 6.22 -9.20 -2.51
C TYR A 112 6.57 -8.17 -3.58
N ASN A 113 7.04 -6.98 -3.18
CA ASN A 113 7.38 -5.89 -4.10
C ASN A 113 8.52 -6.29 -5.03
N ASN A 114 8.35 -6.09 -6.35
CA ASN A 114 9.36 -6.41 -7.35
C ASN A 114 10.08 -5.17 -7.89
N TYR A 115 9.53 -4.00 -7.66
CA TYR A 115 10.13 -2.75 -8.12
C TYR A 115 9.68 -1.58 -7.26
N VAL A 116 10.47 -0.53 -7.31
CA VAL A 116 10.15 0.78 -6.78
C VAL A 116 10.41 1.75 -7.93
N GLY A 117 9.45 2.56 -8.28
CA GLY A 117 9.65 3.43 -9.42
C GLY A 117 8.70 4.61 -9.47
N GLY A 118 9.03 5.55 -10.35
CA GLY A 118 8.24 6.74 -10.59
C GLY A 118 9.11 7.98 -10.69
N LYS A 119 8.48 9.08 -11.12
CA LYS A 119 9.07 10.41 -11.05
C LYS A 119 8.57 11.07 -9.78
N PHE A 120 9.48 11.73 -9.07
CA PHE A 120 9.14 12.35 -7.80
C PHE A 120 9.34 13.86 -7.90
N TYR A 121 8.34 14.59 -7.44
CA TYR A 121 8.38 16.04 -7.32
C TYR A 121 8.27 16.36 -5.84
N ARG A 122 8.63 17.59 -5.48
CA ARG A 122 8.49 18.00 -4.08
C ARG A 122 7.02 17.81 -3.65
N PRO A 123 6.75 16.99 -2.62
CA PRO A 123 5.39 16.84 -2.12
C PRO A 123 4.92 18.12 -1.44
N VAL A 124 3.62 18.33 -1.43
CA VAL A 124 3.01 19.49 -0.77
C VAL A 124 2.57 19.21 0.65
N GLN A 125 2.94 18.05 1.16
CA GLN A 125 2.57 17.56 2.48
C GLN A 125 3.84 17.24 3.27
N GLU A 126 3.86 17.60 4.55
CA GLU A 126 5.01 17.30 5.41
C GLU A 126 5.19 15.79 5.60
N PRO A 127 6.41 15.35 5.92
CA PRO A 127 6.66 13.94 6.25
C PRO A 127 5.76 13.49 7.40
N PRO A 128 5.32 12.21 7.37
CA PRO A 128 4.53 11.69 8.50
C PRO A 128 5.39 11.58 9.74
N ASP A 129 4.77 11.78 10.90
CA ASP A 129 5.42 11.51 12.19
C ASP A 129 5.52 10.00 12.39
N ASP A 130 6.67 9.55 12.82
CA ASP A 130 6.91 8.12 13.10
C ASP A 130 6.32 7.68 14.41
#